data_a2b728f09fb1ea8ff6107a5a6a217c37
#
_entry.id   a2b728f09fb1ea8ff6107a5a6a217c37
#
_cell.length_a   1.000
_cell.length_b   1.000
_cell.length_c   1.000
_cell.angle_alpha   90.00
_cell.angle_beta   90.00
_cell.angle_gamma   90.00
#
_symmetry.space_group_name_H-M   'P 1'
#
loop_
_entity.id
_entity.type
_entity.pdbx_description
1 polymer ?
#
loop_
_entity_poly.entity_id
_entity_poly.type
_entity_poly.pdbx_seq_one_letter_code
_entity_poly.pdbx_strand_id
1 'polypeptide(L)'
;MKPNLSILGALLLIAPGLGSASQLVDNLKAGKDQTVVVYGTSLTAGGEWTKALKSWLETVNPKAKVTFVNSGQSGKNSIVGLEKLDAVVIAKKPDTVLIEFAVNDAGRREGKPVAVTQEQSGKNLNEMIDRIRKALPGTEIIIQTMNPAWDAPNGNRSGSIRPELASYYEVYRKVAAERGLKLIDHNKNWEKIRSENEEQFNTYVADGVHPTKDASVKVTFPEVKKALEE
;
A
#
# COMPACT_ATOMS: atom_id res chain seq x y z
N MET A 1 30.25 4.90 -50.88
CA MET A 1 30.19 4.56 -49.45
C MET A 1 29.42 5.66 -48.76
N LYS A 2 28.19 5.37 -48.30
CA LYS A 2 27.40 6.30 -47.50
C LYS A 2 27.49 5.85 -46.03
N PRO A 3 27.69 6.73 -45.04
CA PRO A 3 27.73 6.34 -43.66
C PRO A 3 26.30 6.12 -43.14
N ASN A 4 26.08 4.94 -42.51
CA ASN A 4 24.86 4.64 -41.75
C ASN A 4 24.86 5.45 -40.43
N LEU A 5 23.90 6.34 -40.30
CA LEU A 5 23.67 7.10 -39.07
C LEU A 5 22.74 6.25 -38.18
N SER A 6 23.29 5.57 -37.20
CA SER A 6 22.52 4.88 -36.15
C SER A 6 21.98 5.92 -35.18
N ILE A 7 20.67 6.14 -35.20
CA ILE A 7 19.98 6.97 -34.21
C ILE A 7 19.83 6.12 -32.95
N LEU A 8 20.66 6.39 -31.94
CA LEU A 8 20.49 5.86 -30.58
C LEU A 8 19.35 6.66 -29.92
N GLY A 9 18.16 6.09 -29.87
CA GLY A 9 17.05 6.65 -29.14
C GLY A 9 17.35 6.60 -27.62
N ALA A 10 17.70 7.73 -27.02
CA ALA A 10 17.78 7.85 -25.57
C ALA A 10 16.36 7.75 -24.97
N LEU A 11 16.10 6.66 -24.28
CA LEU A 11 14.90 6.50 -23.45
C LEU A 11 15.05 7.45 -22.25
N LEU A 12 14.37 8.58 -22.29
CA LEU A 12 14.35 9.53 -21.19
C LEU A 12 13.49 8.93 -20.07
N LEU A 13 14.12 8.33 -19.08
CA LEU A 13 13.47 7.96 -17.82
C LEU A 13 13.13 9.26 -17.09
N ILE A 14 11.90 9.75 -17.26
CA ILE A 14 11.35 10.84 -16.45
C ILE A 14 11.14 10.25 -15.06
N ALA A 15 12.00 10.60 -14.12
CA ALA A 15 11.74 10.35 -12.71
C ALA A 15 10.45 11.09 -12.32
N PRO A 16 9.46 10.44 -11.67
CA PRO A 16 8.27 11.14 -11.21
C PRO A 16 8.70 12.22 -10.21
N GLY A 17 8.40 13.47 -10.55
CA GLY A 17 8.62 14.61 -9.67
C GLY A 17 7.74 14.48 -8.43
N LEU A 18 8.27 14.87 -7.26
CA LEU A 18 7.51 15.07 -6.03
C LEU A 18 6.35 16.04 -6.34
N GLY A 19 5.10 15.53 -6.32
CA GLY A 19 3.90 16.36 -6.44
C GLY A 19 3.10 16.22 -7.75
N SER A 20 3.23 15.13 -8.52
CA SER A 20 2.30 14.85 -9.63
C SER A 20 1.21 13.86 -9.19
N ALA A 21 -0.01 14.06 -9.71
CA ALA A 21 -1.09 13.07 -9.54
C ALA A 21 -0.61 11.67 -9.95
N SER A 22 -1.22 10.62 -9.40
CA SER A 22 -0.86 9.26 -9.78
C SER A 22 -1.20 9.00 -11.25
N GLN A 23 -0.40 8.15 -11.90
CA GLN A 23 -0.67 7.71 -13.28
C GLN A 23 -2.09 7.13 -13.41
N LEU A 24 -2.58 6.46 -12.36
CA LEU A 24 -3.93 5.93 -12.27
C LEU A 24 -4.98 7.03 -12.52
N VAL A 25 -4.91 8.12 -11.77
CA VAL A 25 -5.91 9.19 -11.86
C VAL A 25 -5.80 9.94 -13.19
N ASP A 26 -4.59 10.20 -13.66
CA ASP A 26 -4.36 10.86 -14.94
C ASP A 26 -4.87 10.02 -16.12
N ASN A 27 -4.62 8.70 -16.10
CA ASN A 27 -5.12 7.78 -17.10
C ASN A 27 -6.65 7.70 -17.11
N LEU A 28 -7.28 7.62 -15.93
CA LEU A 28 -8.74 7.64 -15.82
C LEU A 28 -9.33 8.95 -16.37
N LYS A 29 -8.77 10.11 -16.00
CA LYS A 29 -9.18 11.42 -16.54
C LYS A 29 -9.07 11.47 -18.07
N ALA A 30 -8.04 10.81 -18.63
CA ALA A 30 -7.84 10.69 -20.07
C ALA A 30 -8.77 9.64 -20.74
N GLY A 31 -9.65 8.99 -19.99
CA GLY A 31 -10.59 7.99 -20.52
C GLY A 31 -9.98 6.61 -20.77
N LYS A 32 -8.83 6.31 -20.18
CA LYS A 32 -8.18 5.00 -20.30
C LYS A 32 -8.65 4.06 -19.21
N ASP A 33 -9.05 2.86 -19.61
CA ASP A 33 -9.37 1.77 -18.67
C ASP A 33 -8.20 1.48 -17.76
N GLN A 34 -8.49 1.17 -16.48
CA GLN A 34 -7.45 0.88 -15.49
C GLN A 34 -7.76 -0.38 -14.68
N THR A 35 -6.75 -1.22 -14.48
CA THR A 35 -6.77 -2.34 -13.54
C THR A 35 -6.00 -1.97 -12.30
N VAL A 36 -6.66 -1.97 -11.14
CA VAL A 36 -6.11 -1.61 -9.84
C VAL A 36 -6.10 -2.84 -8.94
N VAL A 37 -4.94 -3.18 -8.39
CA VAL A 37 -4.82 -4.22 -7.37
C VAL A 37 -4.43 -3.59 -6.04
N VAL A 38 -5.18 -3.87 -4.98
CA VAL A 38 -4.77 -3.58 -3.60
C VAL A 38 -4.28 -4.86 -2.96
N TYR A 39 -3.05 -4.84 -2.42
CA TYR A 39 -2.35 -6.02 -1.93
C TYR A 39 -1.77 -5.79 -0.54
N GLY A 40 -2.13 -6.64 0.42
CA GLY A 40 -1.72 -6.43 1.79
C GLY A 40 -2.33 -7.43 2.75
N THR A 41 -2.48 -7.02 3.99
CA THR A 41 -2.97 -7.82 5.11
C THR A 41 -4.50 -7.83 5.22
N SER A 42 -5.01 -8.10 6.44
CA SER A 42 -6.44 -7.92 6.76
C SER A 42 -6.89 -6.46 6.68
N LEU A 43 -5.98 -5.50 6.86
CA LEU A 43 -6.26 -4.07 6.73
C LEU A 43 -6.63 -3.68 5.29
N THR A 44 -6.15 -4.44 4.33
CA THR A 44 -6.55 -4.38 2.92
C THR A 44 -7.75 -5.28 2.63
N ALA A 45 -7.68 -6.56 3.02
CA ALA A 45 -8.71 -7.55 2.68
C ALA A 45 -10.10 -7.17 3.21
N GLY A 46 -10.18 -6.70 4.45
CA GLY A 46 -11.41 -6.28 5.13
C GLY A 46 -11.60 -4.76 5.27
N GLY A 47 -10.62 -3.98 4.80
CA GLY A 47 -10.64 -2.53 4.92
C GLY A 47 -11.74 -1.90 4.06
N GLU A 48 -12.68 -1.17 4.67
CA GLU A 48 -13.77 -0.51 3.93
C GLU A 48 -13.26 0.60 3.01
N TRP A 49 -12.05 1.14 3.28
CA TRP A 49 -11.36 2.09 2.41
C TRP A 49 -11.19 1.56 0.97
N THR A 50 -11.05 0.24 0.79
CA THR A 50 -10.88 -0.36 -0.54
C THR A 50 -12.13 -0.26 -1.38
N LYS A 51 -13.32 -0.40 -0.76
CA LYS A 51 -14.61 -0.22 -1.43
C LYS A 51 -14.86 1.25 -1.74
N ALA A 52 -14.53 2.15 -0.80
CA ALA A 52 -14.63 3.59 -1.01
C ALA A 52 -13.70 4.04 -2.15
N LEU A 53 -12.47 3.53 -2.20
CA LEU A 53 -11.52 3.77 -3.28
C LEU A 53 -12.08 3.33 -4.63
N LYS A 54 -12.58 2.08 -4.73
CA LYS A 54 -13.21 1.58 -5.96
C LYS A 54 -14.32 2.51 -6.42
N SER A 55 -15.27 2.81 -5.53
CA SER A 55 -16.42 3.65 -5.86
C SER A 55 -15.98 5.05 -6.33
N TRP A 56 -14.99 5.65 -5.68
CA TRP A 56 -14.47 6.94 -6.09
C TRP A 56 -13.77 6.87 -7.46
N LEU A 57 -12.94 5.89 -7.72
CA LEU A 57 -12.25 5.74 -9.01
C LEU A 57 -13.24 5.63 -10.18
N GLU A 58 -14.37 4.95 -9.98
CA GLU A 58 -15.45 4.84 -10.98
C GLU A 58 -16.13 6.19 -11.26
N THR A 59 -15.99 7.18 -10.37
CA THR A 59 -16.53 8.55 -10.59
C THR A 59 -15.55 9.48 -11.28
N VAL A 60 -14.23 9.17 -11.32
CA VAL A 60 -13.21 10.04 -11.93
C VAL A 60 -13.50 10.27 -13.41
N ASN A 61 -13.84 9.22 -14.11
CA ASN A 61 -14.36 9.31 -15.48
C ASN A 61 -15.30 8.13 -15.76
N PRO A 62 -16.62 8.34 -15.82
CA PRO A 62 -17.59 7.26 -16.04
C PRO A 62 -17.46 6.52 -17.38
N LYS A 63 -16.67 7.06 -18.33
CA LYS A 63 -16.41 6.40 -19.63
C LYS A 63 -15.23 5.42 -19.55
N ALA A 64 -14.36 5.55 -18.56
CA ALA A 64 -13.22 4.66 -18.33
C ALA A 64 -13.65 3.50 -17.41
N LYS A 65 -13.32 2.27 -17.82
CA LYS A 65 -13.60 1.09 -17.00
C LYS A 65 -12.54 0.93 -15.90
N VAL A 66 -13.00 0.78 -14.67
CA VAL A 66 -12.14 0.42 -13.53
C VAL A 66 -12.31 -1.06 -13.20
N THR A 67 -11.25 -1.86 -13.40
CA THR A 67 -11.17 -3.23 -12.91
C THR A 67 -10.45 -3.22 -11.57
N PHE A 68 -11.18 -3.37 -10.46
CA PHE A 68 -10.64 -3.30 -9.10
C PHE A 68 -10.53 -4.69 -8.48
N VAL A 69 -9.34 -5.08 -8.05
CA VAL A 69 -9.06 -6.38 -7.44
C VAL A 69 -8.51 -6.18 -6.03
N ASN A 70 -9.25 -6.68 -5.03
CA ASN A 70 -8.73 -6.76 -3.67
C ASN A 70 -8.05 -8.12 -3.47
N SER A 71 -6.72 -8.11 -3.44
CA SER A 71 -5.85 -9.27 -3.22
C SER A 71 -5.30 -9.33 -1.78
N GLY A 72 -5.96 -8.66 -0.82
CA GLY A 72 -5.58 -8.70 0.59
C GLY A 72 -5.54 -10.13 1.17
N GLN A 73 -4.56 -10.38 2.03
CA GLN A 73 -4.23 -11.67 2.62
C GLN A 73 -4.38 -11.61 4.16
N SER A 74 -5.61 -11.78 4.67
CA SER A 74 -5.88 -11.70 6.11
C SER A 74 -4.96 -12.59 6.94
N GLY A 75 -4.34 -12.02 7.98
CA GLY A 75 -3.43 -12.74 8.87
C GLY A 75 -2.08 -13.14 8.27
N LYS A 76 -1.78 -12.73 7.02
CA LYS A 76 -0.52 -13.08 6.35
C LYS A 76 0.47 -11.91 6.42
N ASN A 77 1.76 -12.25 6.46
CA ASN A 77 2.91 -11.35 6.43
C ASN A 77 3.51 -11.27 5.02
N SER A 78 4.58 -10.50 4.85
CA SER A 78 5.25 -10.30 3.58
C SER A 78 5.89 -11.57 2.98
N ILE A 79 6.22 -12.59 3.78
CA ILE A 79 6.70 -13.89 3.26
C ILE A 79 5.61 -14.52 2.39
N VAL A 80 4.40 -14.66 2.95
CA VAL A 80 3.26 -15.22 2.20
C VAL A 80 2.85 -14.28 1.07
N GLY A 81 2.95 -12.95 1.30
CA GLY A 81 2.76 -11.96 0.26
C GLY A 81 3.68 -12.20 -0.93
N LEU A 82 4.97 -12.44 -0.70
CA LEU A 82 5.93 -12.72 -1.76
C LEU A 82 5.65 -14.05 -2.49
N GLU A 83 5.29 -15.11 -1.74
CA GLU A 83 4.93 -16.41 -2.30
C GLU A 83 3.73 -16.33 -3.26
N LYS A 84 2.73 -15.52 -2.93
CA LYS A 84 1.48 -15.44 -3.70
C LYS A 84 1.48 -14.36 -4.78
N LEU A 85 2.49 -13.49 -4.81
CA LEU A 85 2.54 -12.29 -5.65
C LEU A 85 2.17 -12.56 -7.12
N ASP A 86 2.73 -13.60 -7.72
CA ASP A 86 2.53 -13.88 -9.14
C ASP A 86 1.07 -14.23 -9.45
N ALA A 87 0.47 -15.08 -8.60
CA ALA A 87 -0.89 -15.57 -8.83
C ALA A 87 -1.97 -14.51 -8.56
N VAL A 88 -1.77 -13.66 -7.53
CA VAL A 88 -2.83 -12.76 -7.06
C VAL A 88 -2.63 -11.30 -7.48
N VAL A 89 -1.42 -10.94 -7.94
CA VAL A 89 -1.09 -9.58 -8.42
C VAL A 89 -0.66 -9.61 -9.87
N ILE A 90 0.47 -10.25 -10.20
CA ILE A 90 1.08 -10.16 -11.54
C ILE A 90 0.15 -10.77 -12.60
N ALA A 91 -0.50 -11.90 -12.31
CA ALA A 91 -1.46 -12.52 -13.23
C ALA A 91 -2.70 -11.65 -13.52
N LYS A 92 -2.96 -10.61 -12.70
CA LYS A 92 -4.06 -9.64 -12.94
C LYS A 92 -3.67 -8.53 -13.90
N LYS A 93 -2.36 -8.42 -14.24
CA LYS A 93 -1.80 -7.38 -15.12
C LYS A 93 -2.24 -5.97 -14.71
N PRO A 94 -2.02 -5.57 -13.45
CA PRO A 94 -2.47 -4.27 -12.97
C PRO A 94 -1.71 -3.12 -13.64
N ASP A 95 -2.42 -2.00 -13.86
CA ASP A 95 -1.84 -0.71 -14.18
C ASP A 95 -1.30 -0.03 -12.90
N THR A 96 -1.96 -0.29 -11.76
CA THR A 96 -1.54 0.24 -10.44
C THR A 96 -1.69 -0.81 -9.36
N VAL A 97 -0.68 -0.91 -8.47
CA VAL A 97 -0.68 -1.78 -7.28
C VAL A 97 -0.41 -0.95 -6.03
N LEU A 98 -1.27 -1.09 -5.02
CA LEU A 98 -1.05 -0.54 -3.68
C LEU A 98 -0.63 -1.68 -2.74
N ILE A 99 0.49 -1.52 -1.98
CA ILE A 99 1.10 -2.61 -1.19
C ILE A 99 1.26 -2.21 0.27
N GLU A 100 0.81 -3.09 1.21
CA GLU A 100 1.09 -2.99 2.65
C GLU A 100 1.19 -4.39 3.30
N PHE A 101 2.23 -4.67 4.09
CA PHE A 101 2.39 -5.90 4.89
C PHE A 101 3.04 -5.64 6.25
N ALA A 102 3.58 -4.44 6.48
CA ALA A 102 4.38 -4.09 7.66
C ALA A 102 3.71 -4.44 8.99
N VAL A 103 2.39 -4.26 9.09
CA VAL A 103 1.64 -4.52 10.33
C VAL A 103 1.72 -5.99 10.78
N ASN A 104 1.71 -6.93 9.85
CA ASN A 104 1.82 -8.35 10.17
C ASN A 104 3.27 -8.84 10.21
N ASP A 105 4.18 -8.18 9.51
CA ASP A 105 5.62 -8.44 9.65
C ASP A 105 6.10 -8.14 11.07
N ALA A 106 5.62 -7.04 11.68
CA ALA A 106 5.93 -6.63 13.04
C ALA A 106 5.32 -7.55 14.12
N GLY A 107 4.38 -8.42 13.72
CA GLY A 107 3.67 -9.30 14.65
C GLY A 107 4.55 -10.44 15.18
N ARG A 108 4.57 -10.60 16.51
CA ARG A 108 5.24 -11.74 17.17
C ARG A 108 4.26 -12.53 18.02
N ARG A 109 4.49 -13.81 18.13
CA ARG A 109 3.79 -14.66 19.11
C ARG A 109 4.48 -14.52 20.47
N GLU A 110 3.71 -14.58 21.55
CA GLU A 110 4.26 -14.54 22.89
C GLU A 110 5.38 -15.58 23.06
N GLY A 111 6.52 -15.17 23.64
CA GLY A 111 7.71 -16.03 23.85
C GLY A 111 8.41 -16.48 22.56
N LYS A 112 8.05 -15.98 21.39
CA LYS A 112 8.71 -16.27 20.11
C LYS A 112 9.32 -15.02 19.49
N PRO A 113 10.44 -15.16 18.75
CA PRO A 113 10.95 -14.06 17.93
C PRO A 113 9.93 -13.69 16.85
N VAL A 114 10.06 -12.49 16.28
CA VAL A 114 9.29 -12.10 15.10
C VAL A 114 9.56 -13.07 13.95
N ALA A 115 8.51 -13.41 13.19
CA ALA A 115 8.65 -14.29 12.05
C ALA A 115 9.33 -13.59 10.86
N VAL A 116 9.21 -12.26 10.78
CA VAL A 116 9.80 -11.41 9.74
C VAL A 116 10.55 -10.30 10.44
N THR A 117 11.88 -10.26 10.35
CA THR A 117 12.68 -9.14 10.87
C THR A 117 12.46 -7.88 10.04
N GLN A 118 12.81 -6.70 10.56
CA GLN A 118 12.76 -5.44 9.81
C GLN A 118 13.56 -5.53 8.50
N GLU A 119 14.76 -6.11 8.55
CA GLU A 119 15.59 -6.35 7.37
C GLU A 119 14.88 -7.26 6.35
N GLN A 120 14.28 -8.35 6.81
CA GLN A 120 13.55 -9.28 5.94
C GLN A 120 12.30 -8.63 5.35
N SER A 121 11.57 -7.80 6.11
CA SER A 121 10.41 -7.04 5.62
C SER A 121 10.82 -6.10 4.47
N GLY A 122 11.93 -5.39 4.63
CA GLY A 122 12.49 -4.55 3.57
C GLY A 122 12.94 -5.34 2.34
N LYS A 123 13.60 -6.49 2.53
CA LYS A 123 13.99 -7.40 1.43
C LYS A 123 12.77 -7.93 0.69
N ASN A 124 11.75 -8.38 1.40
CA ASN A 124 10.53 -8.91 0.80
C ASN A 124 9.79 -7.84 -0.01
N LEU A 125 9.68 -6.61 0.53
CA LEU A 125 9.07 -5.50 -0.19
C LEU A 125 9.85 -5.15 -1.47
N ASN A 126 11.19 -5.06 -1.40
CA ASN A 126 12.03 -4.82 -2.57
C ASN A 126 11.88 -5.94 -3.62
N GLU A 127 11.85 -7.20 -3.21
CA GLU A 127 11.65 -8.33 -4.12
C GLU A 127 10.26 -8.27 -4.80
N MET A 128 9.19 -7.91 -4.07
CA MET A 128 7.87 -7.70 -4.67
C MET A 128 7.93 -6.61 -5.74
N ILE A 129 8.56 -5.47 -5.45
CA ILE A 129 8.74 -4.35 -6.38
C ILE A 129 9.49 -4.81 -7.64
N ASP A 130 10.61 -5.52 -7.46
CA ASP A 130 11.45 -5.97 -8.58
C ASP A 130 10.73 -6.98 -9.47
N ARG A 131 9.98 -7.92 -8.88
CA ARG A 131 9.19 -8.90 -9.63
C ARG A 131 8.05 -8.23 -10.41
N ILE A 132 7.34 -7.27 -9.80
CA ILE A 132 6.30 -6.50 -10.51
C ILE A 132 6.93 -5.72 -11.66
N ARG A 133 7.98 -4.94 -11.42
CA ARG A 133 8.66 -4.14 -12.45
C ARG A 133 9.21 -5.00 -13.59
N LYS A 134 9.75 -6.17 -13.28
CA LYS A 134 10.26 -7.12 -14.29
C LYS A 134 9.15 -7.68 -15.16
N ALA A 135 8.02 -8.08 -14.55
CA ALA A 135 6.91 -8.69 -15.27
C ALA A 135 6.02 -7.65 -15.99
N LEU A 136 5.88 -6.47 -15.40
CA LEU A 136 4.94 -5.42 -15.78
C LEU A 136 5.61 -4.04 -15.65
N PRO A 137 6.54 -3.68 -16.53
CA PRO A 137 7.38 -2.49 -16.37
C PRO A 137 6.62 -1.15 -16.37
N GLY A 138 5.37 -1.12 -16.84
CA GLY A 138 4.51 0.08 -16.83
C GLY A 138 3.62 0.21 -15.60
N THR A 139 3.62 -0.75 -14.68
CA THR A 139 2.78 -0.72 -13.49
C THR A 139 3.23 0.34 -12.49
N GLU A 140 2.33 1.23 -12.10
CA GLU A 140 2.55 2.14 -10.97
C GLU A 140 2.48 1.34 -9.66
N ILE A 141 3.51 1.51 -8.81
CA ILE A 141 3.58 0.85 -7.51
C ILE A 141 3.52 1.91 -6.43
N ILE A 142 2.56 1.76 -5.50
CA ILE A 142 2.33 2.67 -4.39
C ILE A 142 2.49 1.89 -3.08
N ILE A 143 3.34 2.40 -2.20
CA ILE A 143 3.59 1.79 -0.89
C ILE A 143 2.69 2.45 0.14
N GLN A 144 2.19 1.67 1.11
CA GLN A 144 1.37 2.18 2.20
C GLN A 144 1.94 1.75 3.55
N THR A 145 1.99 2.67 4.51
CA THR A 145 1.94 2.33 5.94
C THR A 145 0.47 2.18 6.35
N MET A 146 0.21 1.78 7.60
CA MET A 146 -1.17 1.69 8.10
C MET A 146 -1.27 2.33 9.50
N ASN A 147 -2.39 2.17 10.19
CA ASN A 147 -2.57 2.67 11.53
C ASN A 147 -1.63 2.00 12.55
N PRO A 148 -1.32 2.66 13.69
CA PRO A 148 -0.66 2.01 14.81
C PRO A 148 -1.58 0.95 15.44
N ALA A 149 -0.96 0.02 16.18
CA ALA A 149 -1.68 -0.96 16.98
C ALA A 149 -1.64 -0.59 18.46
N TRP A 150 -2.63 -1.05 19.25
CA TRP A 150 -2.71 -0.86 20.69
C TRP A 150 -3.35 -2.06 21.38
N ASP A 151 -3.23 -2.12 22.70
CA ASP A 151 -3.84 -3.20 23.49
C ASP A 151 -5.24 -2.81 23.90
N ALA A 152 -6.23 -3.10 23.03
CA ALA A 152 -7.62 -2.84 23.34
C ALA A 152 -8.13 -3.74 24.48
N PRO A 153 -8.98 -3.24 25.40
CA PRO A 153 -9.46 -4.01 26.56
C PRO A 153 -10.11 -5.35 26.21
N ASN A 154 -10.85 -5.38 25.09
CA ASN A 154 -11.51 -6.57 24.56
C ASN A 154 -10.82 -7.09 23.29
N GLY A 155 -9.60 -6.65 23.03
CA GLY A 155 -8.87 -6.96 21.83
C GLY A 155 -7.85 -8.08 22.02
N ASN A 156 -7.02 -8.24 21.02
CA ASN A 156 -6.04 -9.32 20.90
C ASN A 156 -4.62 -8.92 21.29
N ARG A 157 -4.44 -7.94 22.19
CA ARG A 157 -3.12 -7.39 22.63
C ARG A 157 -2.27 -6.95 21.44
N SER A 158 -2.89 -6.30 20.47
CA SER A 158 -2.26 -5.98 19.18
C SER A 158 -1.04 -5.07 19.32
N GLY A 159 -1.02 -4.16 20.28
CA GLY A 159 0.14 -3.32 20.61
C GLY A 159 1.31 -4.12 21.17
N SER A 160 1.08 -4.91 22.23
CA SER A 160 2.11 -5.72 22.91
C SER A 160 2.77 -6.75 21.98
N ILE A 161 2.03 -7.29 21.02
CA ILE A 161 2.60 -8.23 20.05
C ILE A 161 3.29 -7.52 18.85
N ARG A 162 3.22 -6.19 18.76
CA ARG A 162 3.87 -5.38 17.71
C ARG A 162 4.63 -4.18 18.27
N PRO A 163 5.50 -4.37 19.28
CA PRO A 163 6.15 -3.24 19.97
C PRO A 163 7.06 -2.40 19.06
N GLU A 164 7.51 -2.98 17.95
CA GLU A 164 8.40 -2.33 16.98
C GLU A 164 7.69 -1.92 15.69
N LEU A 165 6.34 -1.86 15.65
CA LEU A 165 5.59 -1.58 14.43
C LEU A 165 6.02 -0.27 13.75
N ALA A 166 6.31 0.77 14.53
CA ALA A 166 6.79 2.04 13.99
C ALA A 166 8.08 1.88 13.17
N SER A 167 9.02 1.02 13.63
CA SER A 167 10.28 0.75 12.91
C SER A 167 10.04 -0.01 11.59
N TYR A 168 9.03 -0.88 11.52
CA TYR A 168 8.64 -1.51 10.25
C TYR A 168 8.05 -0.51 9.27
N TYR A 169 7.31 0.48 9.75
CA TYR A 169 6.85 1.57 8.90
C TYR A 169 7.99 2.45 8.40
N GLU A 170 9.04 2.67 9.20
CA GLU A 170 10.26 3.35 8.72
C GLU A 170 10.96 2.58 7.59
N VAL A 171 10.98 1.25 7.65
CA VAL A 171 11.49 0.43 6.54
C VAL A 171 10.71 0.70 5.26
N TYR A 172 9.38 0.79 5.33
CA TYR A 172 8.51 1.07 4.17
C TYR A 172 8.74 2.48 3.62
N ARG A 173 8.87 3.49 4.50
CA ARG A 173 9.22 4.88 4.13
C ARG A 173 10.57 4.93 3.39
N LYS A 174 11.57 4.26 3.96
CA LYS A 174 12.92 4.17 3.37
C LYS A 174 12.89 3.51 1.99
N VAL A 175 12.25 2.35 1.86
CA VAL A 175 12.14 1.65 0.57
C VAL A 175 11.40 2.52 -0.46
N ALA A 176 10.30 3.16 -0.10
CA ALA A 176 9.57 4.05 -1.00
C ALA A 176 10.47 5.18 -1.51
N ALA A 177 11.22 5.84 -0.61
CA ALA A 177 12.15 6.92 -0.95
C ALA A 177 13.32 6.42 -1.85
N GLU A 178 13.97 5.32 -1.49
CA GLU A 178 15.10 4.74 -2.24
C GLU A 178 14.68 4.26 -3.64
N ARG A 179 13.46 3.79 -3.78
CA ARG A 179 12.92 3.28 -5.05
C ARG A 179 12.19 4.34 -5.88
N GLY A 180 12.08 5.58 -5.39
CA GLY A 180 11.33 6.67 -6.02
C GLY A 180 9.85 6.33 -6.22
N LEU A 181 9.23 5.69 -5.22
CA LEU A 181 7.82 5.28 -5.25
C LEU A 181 6.96 6.24 -4.43
N LYS A 182 5.71 6.41 -4.86
CA LYS A 182 4.70 7.11 -4.07
C LYS A 182 4.44 6.35 -2.77
N LEU A 183 4.43 7.08 -1.65
CA LEU A 183 4.10 6.56 -0.33
C LEU A 183 2.80 7.19 0.17
N ILE A 184 1.86 6.38 0.61
CA ILE A 184 0.71 6.81 1.41
C ILE A 184 1.03 6.52 2.86
N ASP A 185 1.39 7.56 3.60
CA ASP A 185 1.83 7.42 5.00
C ASP A 185 0.67 7.56 5.97
N HIS A 186 -0.22 6.58 5.97
CA HIS A 186 -1.35 6.54 6.89
C HIS A 186 -0.95 6.62 8.36
N ASN A 187 0.19 5.99 8.72
CA ASN A 187 0.65 5.97 10.10
C ASN A 187 0.81 7.38 10.67
N LYS A 188 1.36 8.31 9.88
CA LYS A 188 1.54 9.69 10.31
C LYS A 188 0.22 10.37 10.66
N ASN A 189 -0.82 10.18 9.87
CA ASN A 189 -2.13 10.76 10.13
C ASN A 189 -2.82 10.09 11.33
N TRP A 190 -2.74 8.75 11.43
CA TRP A 190 -3.31 8.01 12.55
C TRP A 190 -2.63 8.34 13.89
N GLU A 191 -1.30 8.50 13.92
CA GLU A 191 -0.57 8.93 15.13
C GLU A 191 -0.95 10.36 15.53
N LYS A 192 -1.21 11.25 14.57
CA LYS A 192 -1.74 12.59 14.85
C LYS A 192 -3.11 12.49 15.55
N ILE A 193 -4.04 11.72 15.00
CA ILE A 193 -5.36 11.50 15.62
C ILE A 193 -5.20 10.95 17.03
N ARG A 194 -4.31 9.97 17.23
CA ARG A 194 -4.05 9.37 18.54
C ARG A 194 -3.50 10.38 19.53
N SER A 195 -2.56 11.22 19.10
CA SER A 195 -1.95 12.23 19.96
C SER A 195 -2.90 13.38 20.33
N GLU A 196 -3.82 13.73 19.45
CA GLU A 196 -4.82 14.78 19.67
C GLU A 196 -6.03 14.29 20.47
N ASN A 197 -6.45 13.05 20.27
CA ASN A 197 -7.58 12.43 20.97
C ASN A 197 -7.44 10.89 21.00
N GLU A 198 -6.82 10.37 22.06
CA GLU A 198 -6.61 8.94 22.22
C GLU A 198 -7.91 8.16 22.36
N GLU A 199 -8.95 8.71 23.00
CA GLU A 199 -10.25 8.06 23.12
C GLU A 199 -10.92 7.87 21.77
N GLN A 200 -10.86 8.88 20.91
CA GLN A 200 -11.34 8.77 19.53
C GLN A 200 -10.57 7.73 18.75
N PHE A 201 -9.23 7.73 18.86
CA PHE A 201 -8.41 6.71 18.22
C PHE A 201 -8.79 5.30 18.67
N ASN A 202 -8.96 5.09 19.97
CA ASN A 202 -9.36 3.82 20.55
C ASN A 202 -10.76 3.37 20.06
N THR A 203 -11.68 4.31 19.88
CA THR A 203 -13.00 4.03 19.28
C THR A 203 -12.87 3.65 17.80
N TYR A 204 -11.99 4.31 17.08
CA TYR A 204 -11.76 4.05 15.65
C TYR A 204 -11.05 2.72 15.40
N VAL A 205 -10.17 2.26 16.31
CA VAL A 205 -9.41 1.01 16.22
C VAL A 205 -9.78 0.10 17.39
N ALA A 206 -11.06 -0.18 17.53
CA ALA A 206 -11.65 -0.77 18.74
C ALA A 206 -11.12 -2.18 19.10
N ASP A 207 -10.64 -2.96 18.15
CA ASP A 207 -10.01 -4.28 18.40
C ASP A 207 -8.49 -4.23 18.55
N GLY A 208 -7.92 -3.02 18.51
CA GLY A 208 -6.50 -2.78 18.68
C GLY A 208 -5.66 -2.79 17.39
N VAL A 209 -6.23 -3.15 16.24
CA VAL A 209 -5.48 -3.17 14.96
C VAL A 209 -6.32 -2.84 13.73
N HIS A 210 -7.59 -3.21 13.67
CA HIS A 210 -8.43 -2.94 12.51
C HIS A 210 -9.26 -1.67 12.72
N PRO A 211 -9.12 -0.66 11.85
CA PRO A 211 -10.05 0.45 11.84
C PRO A 211 -11.48 -0.05 11.64
N THR A 212 -12.43 0.52 12.40
CA THR A 212 -13.86 0.28 12.16
C THR A 212 -14.21 0.68 10.71
N LYS A 213 -15.35 0.20 10.21
CA LYS A 213 -15.81 0.55 8.86
C LYS A 213 -15.90 2.06 8.67
N ASP A 214 -16.45 2.75 9.65
CA ASP A 214 -16.58 4.20 9.65
C ASP A 214 -15.21 4.90 9.62
N ALA A 215 -14.29 4.51 10.50
CA ALA A 215 -12.95 5.07 10.55
C ALA A 215 -12.13 4.76 9.28
N SER A 216 -12.30 3.57 8.70
CA SER A 216 -11.67 3.19 7.45
C SER A 216 -12.09 4.14 6.29
N VAL A 217 -13.36 4.54 6.25
CA VAL A 217 -13.87 5.48 5.24
C VAL A 217 -13.54 6.93 5.58
N LYS A 218 -13.57 7.33 6.86
CA LYS A 218 -13.38 8.73 7.28
C LYS A 218 -11.93 9.14 7.43
N VAL A 219 -11.02 8.19 7.69
CA VAL A 219 -9.60 8.46 7.96
C VAL A 219 -8.70 7.86 6.88
N THR A 220 -8.80 6.54 6.63
CA THR A 220 -7.88 5.87 5.69
C THR A 220 -8.16 6.25 4.24
N PHE A 221 -9.41 6.20 3.79
CA PHE A 221 -9.75 6.50 2.40
C PHE A 221 -9.40 7.93 1.95
N PRO A 222 -9.65 9.01 2.73
CA PRO A 222 -9.27 10.36 2.33
C PRO A 222 -7.77 10.54 2.07
N GLU A 223 -6.90 9.87 2.85
CA GLU A 223 -5.46 9.88 2.61
C GLU A 223 -5.08 9.17 1.30
N VAL A 224 -5.73 8.03 1.00
CA VAL A 224 -5.54 7.35 -0.29
C VAL A 224 -5.95 8.27 -1.43
N LYS A 225 -7.16 8.84 -1.35
CA LYS A 225 -7.69 9.73 -2.38
C LYS A 225 -6.76 10.92 -2.60
N LYS A 226 -6.38 11.62 -1.53
CA LYS A 226 -5.48 12.77 -1.57
C LYS A 226 -4.16 12.42 -2.26
N ALA A 227 -3.51 11.33 -1.85
CA ALA A 227 -2.24 10.91 -2.41
C ALA A 227 -2.32 10.52 -3.91
N LEU A 228 -3.48 10.08 -4.37
CA LEU A 228 -3.70 9.76 -5.78
C LEU A 228 -4.01 11.01 -6.63
N GLU A 229 -4.55 12.07 -6.02
CA GLU A 229 -4.87 13.35 -6.70
C GLU A 229 -3.69 14.32 -6.76
N GLU A 230 -2.73 14.22 -5.85
CA GLU A 230 -1.49 15.03 -5.75
C GLU A 230 -0.32 14.38 -6.49
#